data_39178743414381e8b686e4f7882ab09c
#
_entry.id   39178743414381e8b686e4f7882ab09c
#
_cell.length_a   1.000
_cell.length_b   1.000
_cell.length_c   1.000
_cell.angle_alpha   90.00
_cell.angle_beta   90.00
_cell.angle_gamma   90.00
#
_symmetry.space_group_name_H-M   'P 1'
#
loop_
_entity.id
_entity.type
_entity.pdbx_description
1 polymer ?
#
loop_
_entity_poly.entity_id
_entity_poly.type
_entity_poly.pdbx_seq_one_letter_code
_entity_poly.pdbx_strand_id
1 'polypeptide(L)'
;MGSGVTPRGGEAVYKTEGHPFVRSQNVGLGNLLLDDIAFIDEETHLRQKNTELQFNDVLLNITGASIGRSALVDKQIVGGNVNQHVCIIRTKENLVPSFICSFLLSNYGQRQIDSFQAGGNRQGLNFEQIKSIKITIPSKDEQIKIAKLLRAIDERIATQNKIIDKLQSLIKGLRVCCMQRNGSNNVYLSEIAQIYQPQTISSAELTEDGFLVYGANGIIGKYKDYNHKTEQICITCRGNTCGMVNYTKPMSWITGNAMVINTDKYQDKVYKKYLYHYLSAYNFNSIISGSGQPQIVRTPLEKLKITLPTISEQKQKAMILDKIQDKIEINHNILNLYILQSIVSAN
;
A
#
# COMPACT_ATOMS: atom_id res chain seq x y z
N MET A 1 -10.88 17.79 -28.10
CA MET A 1 -10.28 18.01 -26.76
C MET A 1 -10.78 19.33 -26.21
N GLY A 2 -11.00 19.41 -24.89
CA GLY A 2 -11.42 20.61 -24.19
C GLY A 2 -11.05 20.51 -22.73
N SER A 3 -11.06 21.61 -22.01
CA SER A 3 -11.00 21.65 -20.55
C SER A 3 -12.04 22.61 -20.03
N GLY A 4 -12.49 22.39 -18.81
CA GLY A 4 -13.47 23.27 -18.20
C GLY A 4 -12.87 24.53 -17.61
N VAL A 5 -13.66 25.20 -16.80
CA VAL A 5 -13.27 26.41 -16.06
C VAL A 5 -13.66 26.22 -14.59
N THR A 6 -12.77 26.55 -13.67
CA THR A 6 -13.15 26.58 -12.25
C THR A 6 -14.14 27.75 -12.04
N PRO A 7 -15.33 27.49 -11.51
CA PRO A 7 -16.31 28.52 -11.24
C PRO A 7 -15.73 29.57 -10.27
N ARG A 8 -16.06 30.84 -10.49
CA ARG A 8 -15.67 31.93 -9.59
C ARG A 8 -16.54 31.89 -8.33
N GLY A 9 -15.95 32.06 -7.14
CA GLY A 9 -16.68 32.09 -5.87
C GLY A 9 -16.16 31.12 -4.79
N GLY A 10 -15.05 30.40 -5.08
CA GLY A 10 -14.43 29.50 -4.10
C GLY A 10 -15.34 28.31 -3.73
N GLU A 11 -15.29 27.87 -2.47
CA GLU A 11 -16.05 26.71 -1.98
C GLU A 11 -17.58 26.92 -2.00
N ALA A 12 -18.05 28.17 -1.94
CA ALA A 12 -19.50 28.48 -1.94
C ALA A 12 -20.24 28.09 -3.23
N VAL A 13 -19.49 27.88 -4.31
CA VAL A 13 -20.06 27.48 -5.61
C VAL A 13 -20.38 25.98 -5.63
N TYR A 14 -19.68 25.17 -4.83
CA TYR A 14 -19.91 23.74 -4.78
C TYR A 14 -21.14 23.41 -3.95
N LYS A 15 -21.94 22.51 -4.47
CA LYS A 15 -23.20 22.03 -3.89
C LYS A 15 -23.04 20.60 -3.40
N THR A 16 -24.01 20.14 -2.61
CA THR A 16 -24.13 18.75 -2.16
C THR A 16 -24.82 17.86 -3.21
N GLU A 17 -25.54 18.48 -4.16
CA GLU A 17 -26.25 17.81 -5.26
C GLU A 17 -26.26 18.71 -6.50
N GLY A 18 -26.54 18.12 -7.67
CA GLY A 18 -26.57 18.81 -8.96
C GLY A 18 -25.75 18.10 -10.01
N HIS A 19 -25.09 18.85 -10.89
CA HIS A 19 -24.21 18.28 -11.92
C HIS A 19 -22.84 17.93 -11.32
N PRO A 20 -22.33 16.69 -11.52
CA PRO A 20 -21.00 16.33 -11.03
C PRO A 20 -19.93 17.24 -11.60
N PHE A 21 -19.03 17.71 -10.74
CA PHE A 21 -17.91 18.56 -11.11
C PHE A 21 -16.59 17.90 -10.79
N VAL A 22 -15.93 17.38 -11.83
CA VAL A 22 -14.70 16.60 -11.72
C VAL A 22 -13.50 17.53 -11.65
N ARG A 23 -12.74 17.40 -10.57
CA ARG A 23 -11.47 18.10 -10.35
C ARG A 23 -10.30 17.13 -10.53
N SER A 24 -9.08 17.65 -10.68
CA SER A 24 -7.90 16.80 -10.87
C SER A 24 -7.70 15.72 -9.79
N GLN A 25 -8.15 15.97 -8.55
CA GLN A 25 -8.13 14.98 -7.46
C GLN A 25 -9.09 13.81 -7.68
N ASN A 26 -10.11 13.98 -8.49
CA ASN A 26 -11.09 12.95 -8.81
C ASN A 26 -10.63 12.02 -9.96
N VAL A 27 -9.53 12.36 -10.65
CA VAL A 27 -8.94 11.52 -11.71
C VAL A 27 -7.77 10.73 -11.12
N GLY A 28 -7.95 9.42 -11.00
CA GLY A 28 -6.96 8.47 -10.51
C GLY A 28 -6.10 7.87 -11.63
N LEU A 29 -5.50 6.73 -11.34
CA LEU A 29 -4.71 5.94 -12.28
C LEU A 29 -5.61 4.84 -12.89
N GLY A 30 -6.36 5.19 -13.93
CA GLY A 30 -7.31 4.30 -14.60
C GLY A 30 -8.73 4.27 -13.99
N ASN A 31 -8.96 4.94 -12.87
CA ASN A 31 -10.22 4.96 -12.14
C ASN A 31 -10.61 6.38 -11.70
N LEU A 32 -11.87 6.56 -11.41
CA LEU A 32 -12.39 7.78 -10.80
C LEU A 32 -12.36 7.65 -9.27
N LEU A 33 -12.07 8.77 -8.59
CA LEU A 33 -12.06 8.90 -7.13
C LEU A 33 -13.20 9.84 -6.75
N LEU A 34 -14.39 9.27 -6.47
CA LEU A 34 -15.64 10.02 -6.34
C LEU A 34 -16.10 10.25 -4.89
N ASP A 35 -15.35 9.81 -3.90
CA ASP A 35 -15.71 9.95 -2.48
C ASP A 35 -15.90 11.43 -2.06
N ASP A 36 -15.17 12.35 -2.71
CA ASP A 36 -15.23 13.80 -2.49
C ASP A 36 -15.67 14.58 -3.73
N ILE A 37 -16.49 13.95 -4.60
CA ILE A 37 -16.98 14.62 -5.80
C ILE A 37 -17.76 15.88 -5.44
N ALA A 38 -17.45 16.99 -6.09
CA ALA A 38 -18.20 18.21 -5.98
C ALA A 38 -19.37 18.25 -6.97
N PHE A 39 -20.37 19.06 -6.69
CA PHE A 39 -21.47 19.31 -7.61
C PHE A 39 -21.59 20.81 -7.90
N ILE A 40 -22.14 21.14 -9.06
CA ILE A 40 -22.46 22.53 -9.46
C ILE A 40 -23.93 22.63 -9.82
N ASP A 41 -24.46 23.84 -9.71
CA ASP A 41 -25.83 24.12 -10.09
C ASP A 41 -26.03 24.18 -11.62
N GLU A 42 -27.29 24.17 -12.05
CA GLU A 42 -27.68 24.21 -13.46
C GLU A 42 -27.14 25.44 -14.18
N GLU A 43 -27.15 26.62 -13.54
CA GLU A 43 -26.64 27.84 -14.16
C GLU A 43 -25.14 27.75 -14.47
N THR A 44 -24.35 27.24 -13.54
CA THR A 44 -22.91 27.02 -13.69
C THR A 44 -22.64 25.95 -14.75
N HIS A 45 -23.44 24.88 -14.78
CA HIS A 45 -23.36 23.81 -15.80
C HIS A 45 -23.61 24.39 -17.20
N LEU A 46 -24.70 25.15 -17.39
CA LEU A 46 -25.06 25.73 -18.68
C LEU A 46 -23.99 26.68 -19.22
N ARG A 47 -23.28 27.42 -18.36
CA ARG A 47 -22.13 28.25 -18.77
C ARG A 47 -20.97 27.44 -19.31
N GLN A 48 -20.90 26.16 -18.99
CA GLN A 48 -19.85 25.23 -19.42
C GLN A 48 -20.39 24.05 -20.26
N LYS A 49 -21.54 24.20 -20.88
CA LYS A 49 -22.23 23.16 -21.64
C LYS A 49 -21.36 22.54 -22.72
N ASN A 50 -20.44 23.30 -23.31
CA ASN A 50 -19.50 22.87 -24.33
C ASN A 50 -18.47 21.83 -23.83
N THR A 51 -18.30 21.72 -22.50
CA THR A 51 -17.40 20.76 -21.83
C THR A 51 -18.18 19.75 -20.99
N GLU A 52 -19.46 19.55 -21.29
CA GLU A 52 -20.27 18.51 -20.68
C GLU A 52 -19.68 17.13 -20.96
N LEU A 53 -19.55 16.34 -19.90
CA LEU A 53 -18.96 15.00 -19.93
C LEU A 53 -19.90 14.00 -20.61
N GLN A 54 -19.35 13.25 -21.55
CA GLN A 54 -20.04 12.14 -22.23
C GLN A 54 -19.46 10.81 -21.77
N PHE A 55 -20.28 9.77 -21.83
CA PHE A 55 -19.82 8.42 -21.51
C PHE A 55 -18.63 8.03 -22.40
N ASN A 56 -17.60 7.44 -21.78
CA ASN A 56 -16.33 7.09 -22.41
C ASN A 56 -15.43 8.28 -22.84
N ASP A 57 -15.70 9.51 -22.45
CA ASP A 57 -14.67 10.54 -22.53
C ASP A 57 -13.45 10.12 -21.72
N VAL A 58 -12.25 10.33 -22.26
CA VAL A 58 -10.99 10.11 -21.54
C VAL A 58 -10.59 11.40 -20.85
N LEU A 59 -10.47 11.36 -19.55
CA LEU A 59 -10.00 12.47 -18.72
C LEU A 59 -8.49 12.36 -18.53
N LEU A 60 -7.78 13.47 -18.68
CA LEU A 60 -6.34 13.56 -18.46
C LEU A 60 -6.03 14.78 -17.59
N ASN A 61 -5.36 14.57 -16.48
CA ASN A 61 -4.85 15.66 -15.66
C ASN A 61 -3.68 16.36 -16.37
N ILE A 62 -3.79 17.68 -16.49
CA ILE A 62 -2.86 18.48 -17.30
C ILE A 62 -2.06 19.50 -16.48
N THR A 63 -2.24 19.59 -15.16
CA THR A 63 -1.50 20.52 -14.29
C THR A 63 -1.18 19.92 -12.93
N GLY A 64 -0.09 20.40 -12.30
CA GLY A 64 0.28 20.07 -10.92
C GLY A 64 0.82 18.66 -10.75
N ALA A 65 0.94 18.20 -9.50
CA ALA A 65 1.55 16.91 -9.13
C ALA A 65 0.80 15.66 -9.65
N SER A 66 -0.41 15.84 -10.20
CA SER A 66 -1.23 14.75 -10.75
C SER A 66 -1.22 14.69 -12.28
N ILE A 67 -0.33 15.44 -12.95
CA ILE A 67 -0.18 15.42 -14.41
C ILE A 67 -0.02 13.96 -14.88
N GLY A 68 -0.67 13.63 -16.00
CA GLY A 68 -0.59 12.30 -16.60
C GLY A 68 -1.57 11.29 -16.03
N ARG A 69 -2.23 11.54 -14.89
CA ARG A 69 -3.32 10.68 -14.44
C ARG A 69 -4.48 10.74 -15.43
N SER A 70 -5.06 9.58 -15.72
CA SER A 70 -6.12 9.46 -16.71
C SER A 70 -7.19 8.47 -16.23
N ALA A 71 -8.45 8.75 -16.54
CA ALA A 71 -9.59 7.88 -16.24
C ALA A 71 -10.67 8.04 -17.30
N LEU A 72 -11.61 7.07 -17.35
CA LEU A 72 -12.77 7.14 -18.24
C LEU A 72 -13.97 7.72 -17.51
N VAL A 73 -14.75 8.52 -18.24
CA VAL A 73 -16.06 8.96 -17.77
C VAL A 73 -17.01 7.75 -17.76
N ASP A 74 -17.53 7.44 -16.59
CA ASP A 74 -18.56 6.42 -16.40
C ASP A 74 -19.97 7.03 -16.22
N LYS A 75 -20.95 6.18 -15.98
CA LYS A 75 -22.37 6.61 -15.83
C LYS A 75 -22.60 7.55 -14.64
N GLN A 76 -21.71 7.56 -13.63
CA GLN A 76 -21.91 8.35 -12.41
C GLN A 76 -21.65 9.83 -12.63
N ILE A 77 -20.77 10.17 -13.60
CA ILE A 77 -20.36 11.56 -13.86
C ILE A 77 -20.74 12.07 -15.26
N VAL A 78 -21.46 11.26 -16.04
CA VAL A 78 -22.05 11.73 -17.32
C VAL A 78 -22.97 12.91 -17.08
N GLY A 79 -22.92 13.93 -17.97
CA GLY A 79 -23.65 15.19 -17.80
C GLY A 79 -23.01 16.17 -16.83
N GLY A 80 -21.87 15.81 -16.23
CA GLY A 80 -21.09 16.69 -15.38
C GLY A 80 -20.13 17.58 -16.17
N ASN A 81 -19.27 18.29 -15.47
CA ASN A 81 -18.23 19.16 -16.02
C ASN A 81 -16.88 18.90 -15.35
N VAL A 82 -15.82 19.50 -15.89
CA VAL A 82 -14.45 19.43 -15.35
C VAL A 82 -13.92 20.83 -15.04
N ASN A 83 -12.92 20.91 -14.16
CA ASN A 83 -12.17 22.15 -13.98
C ASN A 83 -11.11 22.35 -15.09
N GLN A 84 -10.39 23.47 -15.07
CA GLN A 84 -9.35 23.79 -16.06
C GLN A 84 -8.11 22.88 -15.95
N HIS A 85 -7.99 22.06 -14.92
CA HIS A 85 -6.86 21.16 -14.68
C HIS A 85 -7.05 19.77 -15.28
N VAL A 86 -8.23 19.52 -15.85
CA VAL A 86 -8.59 18.24 -16.49
C VAL A 86 -8.92 18.48 -17.96
N CYS A 87 -8.21 17.76 -18.84
CA CYS A 87 -8.50 17.72 -20.27
C CYS A 87 -9.48 16.59 -20.58
N ILE A 88 -10.52 16.89 -21.37
CA ILE A 88 -11.43 15.93 -21.95
C ILE A 88 -10.90 15.55 -23.34
N ILE A 89 -10.65 14.26 -23.55
CA ILE A 89 -10.24 13.70 -24.83
C ILE A 89 -11.40 12.81 -25.34
N ARG A 90 -12.11 13.29 -26.34
CA ARG A 90 -13.18 12.54 -27.01
C ARG A 90 -12.61 11.87 -28.25
N THR A 91 -12.61 10.52 -28.24
CA THR A 91 -12.00 9.73 -29.29
C THR A 91 -12.86 9.70 -30.56
N LYS A 92 -12.20 9.51 -31.70
CA LYS A 92 -12.89 9.24 -32.97
C LYS A 92 -13.25 7.74 -33.07
N GLU A 93 -14.11 7.38 -34.03
CA GLU A 93 -14.69 6.03 -34.17
C GLU A 93 -13.68 4.89 -34.30
N ASN A 94 -12.48 5.15 -34.82
CA ASN A 94 -11.41 4.16 -34.96
C ASN A 94 -10.57 3.95 -33.71
N LEU A 95 -10.80 4.74 -32.66
CA LEU A 95 -10.04 4.69 -31.39
C LEU A 95 -10.93 4.23 -30.24
N VAL A 96 -10.48 3.23 -29.51
CA VAL A 96 -11.16 2.70 -28.33
C VAL A 96 -10.78 3.56 -27.12
N PRO A 97 -11.72 4.25 -26.44
CA PRO A 97 -11.41 5.14 -25.31
C PRO A 97 -10.60 4.49 -24.20
N SER A 98 -10.95 3.25 -23.82
CA SER A 98 -10.20 2.51 -22.78
C SER A 98 -8.77 2.17 -23.22
N PHE A 99 -8.52 1.92 -24.49
CA PHE A 99 -7.17 1.73 -25.01
C PHE A 99 -6.36 3.03 -24.92
N ILE A 100 -6.94 4.19 -25.26
CA ILE A 100 -6.28 5.49 -25.13
C ILE A 100 -5.98 5.80 -23.65
N CYS A 101 -6.92 5.56 -22.75
CA CYS A 101 -6.70 5.74 -21.31
C CYS A 101 -5.53 4.87 -20.81
N SER A 102 -5.51 3.59 -21.16
CA SER A 102 -4.43 2.67 -20.79
C SER A 102 -3.09 3.08 -21.40
N PHE A 103 -3.07 3.55 -22.65
CA PHE A 103 -1.86 4.05 -23.28
C PHE A 103 -1.29 5.28 -22.56
N LEU A 104 -2.13 6.25 -22.21
CA LEU A 104 -1.70 7.43 -21.47
C LEU A 104 -1.08 7.07 -20.11
N LEU A 105 -1.55 6.01 -19.47
CA LEU A 105 -1.03 5.50 -18.19
C LEU A 105 0.20 4.59 -18.34
N SER A 106 0.49 4.09 -19.55
CA SER A 106 1.67 3.24 -19.80
C SER A 106 2.98 4.00 -19.61
N ASN A 107 4.08 3.27 -19.37
CA ASN A 107 5.42 3.85 -19.29
C ASN A 107 5.76 4.66 -20.55
N TYR A 108 5.31 4.21 -21.73
CA TYR A 108 5.56 4.90 -22.98
C TYR A 108 4.78 6.22 -23.10
N GLY A 109 3.52 6.22 -22.68
CA GLY A 109 2.70 7.43 -22.58
C GLY A 109 3.24 8.42 -21.57
N GLN A 110 3.57 7.95 -20.36
CA GLN A 110 4.11 8.79 -19.28
C GLN A 110 5.46 9.41 -19.64
N ARG A 111 6.39 8.67 -20.26
CA ARG A 111 7.67 9.24 -20.73
C ARG A 111 7.47 10.39 -21.72
N GLN A 112 6.49 10.31 -22.61
CA GLN A 112 6.17 11.41 -23.51
C GLN A 112 5.60 12.62 -22.75
N ILE A 113 4.69 12.38 -21.80
CA ILE A 113 4.11 13.40 -20.93
C ILE A 113 5.22 14.09 -20.13
N ASP A 114 6.13 13.33 -19.50
CA ASP A 114 7.25 13.84 -18.72
C ASP A 114 8.21 14.67 -19.56
N SER A 115 8.45 14.27 -20.82
CA SER A 115 9.32 15.01 -21.73
C SER A 115 8.83 16.45 -22.01
N PHE A 116 7.52 16.68 -21.94
CA PHE A 116 6.94 18.02 -22.07
C PHE A 116 7.08 18.87 -20.80
N GLN A 117 7.44 18.28 -19.66
CA GLN A 117 7.64 18.99 -18.38
C GLN A 117 9.07 19.47 -18.18
N ALA A 118 10.04 18.97 -18.99
CA ALA A 118 11.44 19.33 -18.87
C ALA A 118 11.67 20.79 -19.32
N GLY A 119 12.08 21.67 -18.39
CA GLY A 119 12.53 23.03 -18.70
C GLY A 119 11.60 24.18 -18.33
N GLY A 120 10.46 23.96 -17.65
CA GLY A 120 9.52 25.02 -17.29
C GLY A 120 9.31 25.22 -15.79
N ASN A 121 9.15 26.49 -15.33
CA ASN A 121 8.81 26.85 -13.94
C ASN A 121 7.37 26.46 -13.52
N ARG A 122 6.52 26.06 -14.47
CA ARG A 122 5.14 25.60 -14.20
C ARG A 122 4.93 24.26 -14.93
N GLN A 123 4.71 23.23 -14.17
CA GLN A 123 4.31 21.92 -14.69
C GLN A 123 2.90 21.99 -15.28
N GLY A 124 2.75 21.78 -16.56
CA GLY A 124 1.47 21.78 -17.26
C GLY A 124 1.60 21.27 -18.70
N LEU A 125 0.53 20.62 -19.19
CA LEU A 125 0.38 20.18 -20.57
C LEU A 125 -0.58 21.13 -21.29
N ASN A 126 -0.20 21.62 -22.46
CA ASN A 126 -1.12 22.30 -23.34
C ASN A 126 -1.71 21.34 -24.38
N PHE A 127 -2.77 21.75 -25.07
CA PHE A 127 -3.46 20.90 -26.04
C PHE A 127 -2.58 20.52 -27.24
N GLU A 128 -1.65 21.36 -27.66
CA GLU A 128 -0.74 21.04 -28.77
C GLU A 128 0.27 19.95 -28.39
N GLN A 129 0.77 19.98 -27.15
CA GLN A 129 1.60 18.89 -26.61
C GLN A 129 0.81 17.57 -26.53
N ILE A 130 -0.44 17.61 -26.05
CA ILE A 130 -1.27 16.41 -26.00
C ILE A 130 -1.53 15.86 -27.42
N LYS A 131 -1.79 16.72 -28.40
CA LYS A 131 -1.95 16.32 -29.80
C LYS A 131 -0.69 15.73 -30.43
N SER A 132 0.50 16.11 -29.93
CA SER A 132 1.78 15.62 -30.42
C SER A 132 2.21 14.27 -29.82
N ILE A 133 1.48 13.75 -28.84
CA ILE A 133 1.71 12.41 -28.27
C ILE A 133 1.58 11.37 -29.38
N LYS A 134 2.64 10.59 -29.57
CA LYS A 134 2.69 9.54 -30.58
C LYS A 134 2.16 8.24 -30.00
N ILE A 135 1.19 7.64 -30.69
CA ILE A 135 0.59 6.37 -30.29
C ILE A 135 0.58 5.41 -31.49
N THR A 136 1.00 4.18 -31.26
CA THR A 136 0.82 3.09 -32.21
C THR A 136 -0.62 2.59 -32.10
N ILE A 137 -1.35 2.60 -33.21
CA ILE A 137 -2.77 2.25 -33.25
C ILE A 137 -2.91 0.90 -33.96
N PRO A 138 -3.14 -0.20 -33.21
CA PRO A 138 -3.48 -1.50 -33.79
C PRO A 138 -4.93 -1.49 -34.32
N SER A 139 -5.38 -2.61 -34.90
CA SER A 139 -6.76 -2.77 -35.30
C SER A 139 -7.73 -2.54 -34.14
N LYS A 140 -8.97 -2.13 -34.43
CA LYS A 140 -9.95 -1.83 -33.37
C LYS A 140 -10.22 -3.05 -32.47
N ASP A 141 -10.22 -4.25 -33.04
CA ASP A 141 -10.41 -5.50 -32.30
C ASP A 141 -9.25 -5.77 -31.35
N GLU A 142 -8.02 -5.48 -31.77
CA GLU A 142 -6.82 -5.57 -30.91
C GLU A 142 -6.85 -4.54 -29.80
N GLN A 143 -7.21 -3.28 -30.09
CA GLN A 143 -7.41 -2.25 -29.07
C GLN A 143 -8.38 -2.71 -27.97
N ILE A 144 -9.52 -3.30 -28.38
CA ILE A 144 -10.53 -3.84 -27.45
C ILE A 144 -9.94 -4.98 -26.59
N LYS A 145 -9.20 -5.90 -27.20
CA LYS A 145 -8.57 -7.04 -26.49
C LYS A 145 -7.53 -6.57 -25.50
N ILE A 146 -6.65 -5.65 -25.90
CA ILE A 146 -5.61 -5.07 -25.04
C ILE A 146 -6.25 -4.35 -23.85
N ALA A 147 -7.22 -3.45 -24.10
CA ALA A 147 -7.89 -2.70 -23.06
C ALA A 147 -8.63 -3.61 -22.06
N LYS A 148 -9.29 -4.67 -22.54
CA LYS A 148 -9.95 -5.67 -21.68
C LYS A 148 -8.96 -6.43 -20.82
N LEU A 149 -7.80 -6.83 -21.39
CA LEU A 149 -6.76 -7.53 -20.64
C LEU A 149 -6.19 -6.68 -19.52
N LEU A 150 -5.76 -5.45 -19.84
CA LEU A 150 -5.21 -4.52 -18.86
C LEU A 150 -6.21 -4.22 -17.74
N ARG A 151 -7.45 -3.92 -18.09
CA ARG A 151 -8.50 -3.70 -17.11
C ARG A 151 -8.73 -4.91 -16.20
N ALA A 152 -8.72 -6.13 -16.75
CA ALA A 152 -8.87 -7.36 -15.95
C ALA A 152 -7.72 -7.55 -14.96
N ILE A 153 -6.49 -7.17 -15.34
CA ILE A 153 -5.33 -7.19 -14.44
C ILE A 153 -5.49 -6.16 -13.32
N ASP A 154 -5.88 -4.93 -13.64
CA ASP A 154 -6.11 -3.86 -12.66
C ASP A 154 -7.22 -4.23 -11.65
N GLU A 155 -8.33 -4.80 -12.12
CA GLU A 155 -9.41 -5.30 -11.28
C GLU A 155 -8.94 -6.43 -10.33
N ARG A 156 -8.04 -7.32 -10.80
CA ARG A 156 -7.43 -8.36 -9.98
C ARG A 156 -6.50 -7.78 -8.92
N ILE A 157 -5.66 -6.81 -9.29
CA ILE A 157 -4.78 -6.10 -8.35
C ILE A 157 -5.62 -5.42 -7.24
N ALA A 158 -6.66 -4.69 -7.61
CA ALA A 158 -7.54 -4.02 -6.66
C ALA A 158 -8.26 -5.02 -5.72
N THR A 159 -8.73 -6.15 -6.27
CA THR A 159 -9.38 -7.21 -5.49
C THR A 159 -8.39 -7.86 -4.53
N GLN A 160 -7.17 -8.13 -4.99
CA GLN A 160 -6.12 -8.75 -4.19
C GLN A 160 -5.72 -7.87 -3.00
N ASN A 161 -5.59 -6.55 -3.20
CA ASN A 161 -5.35 -5.60 -2.11
C ASN A 161 -6.46 -5.66 -1.06
N LYS A 162 -7.74 -5.63 -1.48
CA LYS A 162 -8.88 -5.74 -0.55
C LYS A 162 -8.89 -7.04 0.26
N ILE A 163 -8.45 -8.15 -0.34
CA ILE A 163 -8.32 -9.45 0.37
C ILE A 163 -7.23 -9.34 1.43
N ILE A 164 -6.07 -8.78 1.09
CA ILE A 164 -4.95 -8.59 2.02
C ILE A 164 -5.38 -7.71 3.20
N ASP A 165 -6.00 -6.56 2.95
CA ASP A 165 -6.48 -5.65 3.99
C ASP A 165 -7.47 -6.32 4.95
N LYS A 166 -8.42 -7.11 4.42
CA LYS A 166 -9.36 -7.87 5.24
C LYS A 166 -8.68 -8.93 6.10
N LEU A 167 -7.70 -9.66 5.53
CA LEU A 167 -6.94 -10.67 6.29
C LEU A 167 -6.07 -10.03 7.37
N GLN A 168 -5.45 -8.89 7.10
CA GLN A 168 -4.67 -8.12 8.08
C GLN A 168 -5.56 -7.61 9.22
N SER A 169 -6.74 -7.10 8.91
CA SER A 169 -7.72 -6.69 9.90
C SER A 169 -8.22 -7.86 10.74
N LEU A 170 -8.49 -9.00 10.11
CA LEU A 170 -8.92 -10.23 10.78
C LEU A 170 -7.85 -10.74 11.74
N ILE A 171 -6.58 -10.85 11.32
CA ILE A 171 -5.50 -11.35 12.19
C ILE A 171 -5.27 -10.41 13.37
N LYS A 172 -5.36 -9.09 13.16
CA LYS A 172 -5.25 -8.10 14.23
C LYS A 172 -6.35 -8.28 15.27
N GLY A 173 -7.61 -8.40 14.84
CA GLY A 173 -8.74 -8.65 15.75
C GLY A 173 -8.61 -9.97 16.49
N LEU A 174 -8.28 -11.06 15.81
CA LEU A 174 -8.11 -12.38 16.41
C LEU A 174 -6.94 -12.42 17.42
N ARG A 175 -5.83 -11.76 17.14
CA ARG A 175 -4.73 -11.63 18.11
C ARG A 175 -5.23 -11.02 19.41
N VAL A 176 -5.96 -9.91 19.36
CA VAL A 176 -6.54 -9.27 20.56
C VAL A 176 -7.49 -10.22 21.27
N CYS A 177 -8.45 -10.84 20.57
CA CYS A 177 -9.41 -11.78 21.16
C CYS A 177 -8.72 -12.99 21.82
N CYS A 178 -7.66 -13.52 21.20
CA CYS A 178 -6.90 -14.64 21.77
C CYS A 178 -6.17 -14.30 23.06
N MET A 179 -5.86 -13.01 23.29
CA MET A 179 -5.10 -12.52 24.45
C MET A 179 -5.98 -12.15 25.66
N GLN A 180 -7.28 -11.86 25.45
CA GLN A 180 -8.17 -11.27 26.47
C GLN A 180 -8.84 -12.28 27.39
N ARG A 181 -8.53 -13.59 27.37
CA ARG A 181 -9.25 -14.59 28.21
C ARG A 181 -8.85 -14.52 29.67
N ASN A 182 -9.84 -14.31 30.53
CA ASN A 182 -9.75 -14.44 31.99
C ASN A 182 -9.50 -15.92 32.37
N GLY A 183 -8.68 -16.16 33.40
CA GLY A 183 -8.45 -17.48 33.98
C GLY A 183 -7.12 -18.16 33.63
N SER A 184 -6.16 -17.42 33.05
CA SER A 184 -4.82 -17.92 32.74
C SER A 184 -3.80 -17.41 33.76
N ASN A 185 -2.73 -18.16 33.96
CA ASN A 185 -1.60 -17.73 34.81
C ASN A 185 -0.88 -16.56 34.14
N ASN A 186 -0.69 -15.47 34.90
CA ASN A 186 0.14 -14.35 34.47
C ASN A 186 1.58 -14.57 34.92
N VAL A 187 2.53 -14.53 34.02
CA VAL A 187 3.96 -14.66 34.29
C VAL A 187 4.70 -13.44 33.74
N TYR A 188 5.86 -13.13 34.27
CA TYR A 188 6.73 -12.13 33.66
C TYR A 188 7.43 -12.70 32.43
N LEU A 189 7.66 -11.86 31.42
CA LEU A 189 8.34 -12.28 30.19
C LEU A 189 9.73 -12.89 30.50
N SER A 190 10.42 -12.39 31.51
CA SER A 190 11.71 -12.92 31.97
C SER A 190 11.64 -14.36 32.52
N GLU A 191 10.46 -14.86 32.91
CA GLU A 191 10.26 -16.23 33.43
C GLU A 191 10.11 -17.27 32.33
N ILE A 192 9.88 -16.80 31.10
CA ILE A 192 9.58 -17.65 29.92
C ILE A 192 10.45 -17.35 28.70
N ALA A 193 11.36 -16.38 28.80
CA ALA A 193 12.28 -16.02 27.71
C ALA A 193 13.57 -15.38 28.25
N GLN A 194 14.68 -15.63 27.57
CA GLN A 194 15.89 -14.89 27.74
C GLN A 194 15.88 -13.67 26.81
N ILE A 195 16.07 -12.46 27.37
CA ILE A 195 15.97 -11.20 26.64
C ILE A 195 17.37 -10.57 26.55
N TYR A 196 17.81 -10.27 25.32
CA TYR A 196 19.13 -9.68 25.09
C TYR A 196 19.23 -8.96 23.75
N GLN A 197 20.20 -8.05 23.63
CA GLN A 197 20.60 -7.44 22.36
C GLN A 197 21.80 -8.20 21.81
N PRO A 198 21.73 -8.69 20.55
CA PRO A 198 22.86 -9.32 19.89
C PRO A 198 23.92 -8.31 19.44
N GLN A 199 25.04 -8.82 18.95
CA GLN A 199 26.09 -8.01 18.36
C GLN A 199 25.61 -7.27 17.11
N THR A 200 25.89 -5.98 17.03
CA THR A 200 25.61 -5.15 15.86
C THR A 200 26.66 -5.40 14.78
N ILE A 201 26.21 -5.48 13.53
CA ILE A 201 27.06 -5.37 12.35
C ILE A 201 26.73 -4.07 11.61
N SER A 202 27.71 -3.48 10.97
CA SER A 202 27.54 -2.26 10.18
C SER A 202 26.93 -2.56 8.82
N SER A 203 26.31 -1.57 8.19
CA SER A 203 25.77 -1.72 6.83
C SER A 203 26.84 -2.05 5.79
N ALA A 204 28.09 -1.65 6.03
CA ALA A 204 29.24 -1.95 5.16
C ALA A 204 29.68 -3.42 5.20
N GLU A 205 29.27 -4.18 6.23
CA GLU A 205 29.58 -5.60 6.37
C GLU A 205 28.53 -6.50 5.69
N LEU A 206 27.41 -5.94 5.21
CA LEU A 206 26.37 -6.69 4.49
C LEU A 206 26.92 -7.20 3.16
N THR A 207 26.45 -8.39 2.76
CA THR A 207 26.88 -9.11 1.55
C THR A 207 25.71 -9.29 0.59
N GLU A 208 26.00 -9.52 -0.69
CA GLU A 208 24.97 -9.84 -1.69
C GLU A 208 24.34 -11.21 -1.44
N ASP A 209 25.16 -12.17 -0.98
CA ASP A 209 24.75 -13.54 -0.67
C ASP A 209 25.04 -13.90 0.79
N GLY A 210 24.36 -14.94 1.30
CA GLY A 210 24.52 -15.44 2.65
C GLY A 210 23.22 -15.49 3.46
N PHE A 211 23.35 -15.43 4.78
CA PHE A 211 22.26 -15.56 5.73
C PHE A 211 21.52 -14.25 5.92
N LEU A 212 20.21 -14.33 6.16
CA LEU A 212 19.36 -13.15 6.36
C LEU A 212 19.79 -12.38 7.61
N VAL A 213 19.83 -11.06 7.51
CA VAL A 213 20.09 -10.14 8.62
C VAL A 213 18.82 -9.42 9.01
N TYR A 214 18.41 -9.58 10.27
CA TYR A 214 17.27 -8.89 10.87
C TYR A 214 17.72 -7.69 11.69
N GLY A 215 17.16 -6.53 11.37
CA GLY A 215 17.39 -5.25 12.07
C GLY A 215 16.09 -4.60 12.53
N ALA A 216 16.09 -3.27 12.62
CA ALA A 216 14.94 -2.50 13.09
C ALA A 216 13.68 -2.66 12.23
N ASN A 217 13.82 -2.83 10.91
CA ASN A 217 12.70 -2.91 9.98
C ASN A 217 12.52 -4.31 9.35
N GLY A 218 12.79 -5.36 10.12
CA GLY A 218 12.79 -6.72 9.59
C GLY A 218 14.10 -7.05 8.88
N ILE A 219 14.03 -7.67 7.69
CA ILE A 219 15.22 -8.06 6.93
C ILE A 219 15.87 -6.81 6.32
N ILE A 220 17.16 -6.59 6.64
CA ILE A 220 17.93 -5.43 6.16
C ILE A 220 19.03 -5.80 5.16
N GLY A 221 19.26 -7.07 4.91
CA GLY A 221 20.25 -7.56 3.97
C GLY A 221 20.67 -9.01 4.26
N LYS A 222 21.85 -9.37 3.78
CA LYS A 222 22.46 -10.68 4.05
C LYS A 222 23.85 -10.50 4.64
N TYR A 223 24.35 -11.55 5.30
CA TYR A 223 25.69 -11.59 5.89
C TYR A 223 26.30 -12.98 5.75
N LYS A 224 27.62 -13.07 5.72
CA LYS A 224 28.36 -14.34 5.53
C LYS A 224 28.17 -15.38 6.62
N ASP A 225 27.65 -14.96 7.80
CA ASP A 225 27.50 -15.81 8.98
C ASP A 225 26.13 -15.57 9.66
N TYR A 226 25.79 -16.41 10.61
CA TYR A 226 24.58 -16.29 11.43
C TYR A 226 24.91 -16.37 12.93
N ASN A 227 24.16 -15.66 13.76
CA ASN A 227 24.30 -15.71 15.22
C ASN A 227 23.15 -16.46 15.92
N HIS A 228 22.10 -16.88 15.17
CA HIS A 228 20.98 -17.67 15.67
C HIS A 228 20.69 -18.85 14.73
N LYS A 229 20.84 -20.07 15.27
CA LYS A 229 20.58 -21.30 14.52
C LYS A 229 19.09 -21.59 14.34
N THR A 230 18.28 -21.25 15.35
CA THR A 230 16.81 -21.42 15.35
C THR A 230 16.13 -20.09 15.11
N GLU A 231 14.88 -20.14 14.67
CA GLU A 231 14.04 -18.95 14.58
C GLU A 231 13.87 -18.27 15.93
N GLN A 232 13.83 -16.95 15.95
CA GLN A 232 13.66 -16.14 17.13
C GLN A 232 12.56 -15.11 16.99
N ILE A 233 11.98 -14.70 18.12
CA ILE A 233 11.17 -13.50 18.21
C ILE A 233 12.14 -12.34 18.46
N CYS A 234 12.00 -11.26 17.71
CA CYS A 234 12.77 -10.05 17.97
C CYS A 234 11.86 -8.81 17.93
N ILE A 235 12.16 -7.85 18.80
CA ILE A 235 11.44 -6.59 18.93
C ILE A 235 12.36 -5.47 18.52
N THR A 236 11.96 -4.63 17.58
CA THR A 236 12.68 -3.40 17.23
C THR A 236 12.81 -2.53 18.46
N CYS A 237 14.03 -2.24 18.89
CA CYS A 237 14.25 -1.51 20.12
C CYS A 237 14.70 -0.06 19.95
N ARG A 238 14.83 0.44 18.71
CA ARG A 238 15.21 1.84 18.42
C ARG A 238 14.56 2.38 17.15
N GLY A 239 14.29 3.69 17.12
CA GLY A 239 13.79 4.42 15.97
C GLY A 239 12.26 4.38 15.79
N ASN A 240 11.78 4.87 14.66
CA ASN A 240 10.33 5.06 14.38
C ASN A 240 9.52 3.76 14.38
N THR A 241 10.17 2.62 14.18
CA THR A 241 9.54 1.29 14.21
C THR A 241 9.69 0.59 15.56
N CYS A 242 10.10 1.33 16.60
CA CYS A 242 10.27 0.81 17.95
C CYS A 242 8.97 0.09 18.42
N GLY A 243 9.12 -1.14 18.92
CA GLY A 243 7.99 -2.01 19.30
C GLY A 243 7.49 -2.94 18.17
N MET A 244 8.00 -2.85 16.95
CA MET A 244 7.68 -3.82 15.91
C MET A 244 8.23 -5.20 16.26
N VAL A 245 7.38 -6.21 16.17
CA VAL A 245 7.72 -7.61 16.48
C VAL A 245 7.92 -8.39 15.19
N ASN A 246 9.06 -9.04 15.06
CA ASN A 246 9.42 -9.89 13.95
C ASN A 246 9.65 -11.34 14.42
N TYR A 247 9.38 -12.30 13.52
CA TYR A 247 9.70 -13.71 13.69
C TYR A 247 10.75 -14.07 12.63
N THR A 248 11.96 -14.43 13.07
CA THR A 248 13.07 -14.65 12.15
C THR A 248 13.00 -16.04 11.52
N LYS A 249 13.68 -16.20 10.39
CA LYS A 249 13.98 -17.52 9.86
C LYS A 249 15.15 -18.14 10.62
N PRO A 250 15.30 -19.48 10.63
CA PRO A 250 16.48 -20.12 11.21
C PRO A 250 17.74 -19.71 10.43
N MET A 251 18.91 -19.90 11.05
CA MET A 251 20.20 -19.52 10.48
C MET A 251 20.24 -18.06 10.02
N SER A 252 19.89 -17.14 10.94
CA SER A 252 19.86 -15.69 10.67
C SER A 252 20.79 -14.95 11.59
N TRP A 253 21.26 -13.78 11.13
CA TRP A 253 21.91 -12.80 11.98
C TRP A 253 20.86 -11.81 12.48
N ILE A 254 20.80 -11.61 13.79
CA ILE A 254 19.97 -10.54 14.39
C ILE A 254 20.94 -9.49 14.90
N THR A 255 20.77 -8.23 14.47
CA THR A 255 21.63 -7.11 14.87
C THR A 255 21.07 -6.37 16.08
N GLY A 256 21.92 -5.66 16.82
CA GLY A 256 21.59 -5.00 18.08
C GLY A 256 20.54 -3.88 18.04
N ASN A 257 19.98 -3.54 16.85
CA ASN A 257 18.81 -2.69 16.74
C ASN A 257 17.49 -3.44 17.01
N ALA A 258 17.56 -4.76 17.17
CA ALA A 258 16.46 -5.62 17.57
C ALA A 258 16.84 -6.35 18.87
N MET A 259 15.89 -6.45 19.80
CA MET A 259 16.02 -7.20 21.04
C MET A 259 15.45 -8.60 20.85
N VAL A 260 16.24 -9.63 21.13
CA VAL A 260 15.84 -11.03 20.99
C VAL A 260 15.06 -11.48 22.23
N ILE A 261 13.96 -12.18 21.97
CA ILE A 261 13.12 -12.85 22.99
C ILE A 261 13.26 -14.36 22.74
N ASN A 262 14.30 -14.95 23.35
CA ASN A 262 14.65 -16.34 23.14
C ASN A 262 13.92 -17.25 24.13
N THR A 263 13.05 -18.12 23.61
CA THR A 263 12.28 -19.09 24.40
C THR A 263 12.80 -20.53 24.31
N ASP A 264 13.98 -20.77 23.72
CA ASP A 264 14.46 -22.11 23.41
C ASP A 264 14.61 -23.01 24.66
N LYS A 265 14.90 -22.41 25.82
CA LYS A 265 15.02 -23.11 27.11
C LYS A 265 13.70 -23.25 27.87
N TYR A 266 12.59 -22.72 27.35
CA TYR A 266 11.30 -22.60 28.04
C TYR A 266 10.14 -23.23 27.25
N GLN A 267 10.45 -24.18 26.36
CA GLN A 267 9.45 -24.80 25.47
C GLN A 267 8.40 -25.65 26.21
N ASP A 268 8.68 -26.03 27.45
CA ASP A 268 7.73 -26.67 28.39
C ASP A 268 6.67 -25.71 28.93
N LYS A 269 6.95 -24.39 28.94
CA LYS A 269 6.06 -23.35 29.47
C LYS A 269 5.42 -22.50 28.38
N VAL A 270 6.14 -22.22 27.31
CA VAL A 270 5.69 -21.30 26.27
C VAL A 270 5.92 -21.84 24.87
N TYR A 271 4.87 -21.79 24.03
CA TYR A 271 4.99 -22.06 22.62
C TYR A 271 5.42 -20.79 21.88
N LYS A 272 6.61 -20.80 21.25
CA LYS A 272 7.26 -19.62 20.65
C LYS A 272 6.33 -18.82 19.71
N LYS A 273 5.60 -19.49 18.80
CA LYS A 273 4.67 -18.82 17.88
C LYS A 273 3.47 -18.18 18.59
N TYR A 274 2.98 -18.78 19.67
CA TYR A 274 1.97 -18.13 20.51
C TYR A 274 2.49 -16.82 21.09
N LEU A 275 3.68 -16.83 21.66
CA LEU A 275 4.31 -15.63 22.22
C LEU A 275 4.56 -14.57 21.14
N TYR A 276 4.98 -14.97 19.94
CA TYR A 276 5.10 -14.06 18.80
C TYR A 276 3.79 -13.34 18.51
N HIS A 277 2.69 -14.06 18.36
CA HIS A 277 1.38 -13.46 18.12
C HIS A 277 0.90 -12.60 19.29
N TYR A 278 1.18 -13.03 20.53
CA TYR A 278 0.89 -12.25 21.73
C TYR A 278 1.59 -10.91 21.70
N LEU A 279 2.90 -10.91 21.54
CA LEU A 279 3.69 -9.69 21.48
C LEU A 279 3.35 -8.82 20.26
N SER A 280 2.97 -9.42 19.14
CA SER A 280 2.54 -8.66 17.95
C SER A 280 1.23 -7.88 18.14
N ALA A 281 0.42 -8.24 19.15
CA ALA A 281 -0.80 -7.51 19.52
C ALA A 281 -0.57 -6.56 20.71
N TYR A 282 0.58 -6.66 21.37
CA TYR A 282 0.87 -5.88 22.57
C TYR A 282 1.15 -4.41 22.22
N ASN A 283 0.59 -3.50 23.01
CA ASN A 283 0.88 -2.07 22.87
C ASN A 283 2.10 -1.71 23.74
N PHE A 284 3.24 -1.50 23.08
CA PHE A 284 4.50 -1.14 23.75
C PHE A 284 4.61 0.32 24.15
N ASN A 285 3.65 1.19 23.83
CA ASN A 285 3.77 2.64 24.09
C ASN A 285 4.10 2.98 25.56
N SER A 286 3.63 2.18 26.50
CA SER A 286 3.90 2.39 27.95
C SER A 286 5.35 2.15 28.37
N ILE A 287 6.14 1.45 27.55
CA ILE A 287 7.53 1.11 27.85
C ILE A 287 8.52 1.72 26.83
N ILE A 288 8.01 2.43 25.83
CA ILE A 288 8.83 3.23 24.92
C ILE A 288 9.26 4.50 25.63
N SER A 289 10.54 4.78 25.64
CA SER A 289 11.14 5.97 26.21
C SER A 289 11.93 6.76 25.14
N GLY A 290 12.34 8.00 25.46
CA GLY A 290 13.12 8.86 24.55
C GLY A 290 12.25 9.78 23.70
N SER A 291 12.37 11.11 23.95
CA SER A 291 11.60 12.14 23.24
C SER A 291 12.10 12.42 21.81
N GLY A 292 13.38 12.23 21.55
CA GLY A 292 13.99 12.46 20.23
C GLY A 292 14.15 11.18 19.41
N GLN A 293 14.47 10.07 20.06
CA GLN A 293 14.58 8.75 19.43
C GLN A 293 13.86 7.72 20.29
N PRO A 294 12.71 7.20 19.86
CA PRO A 294 11.98 6.16 20.59
C PRO A 294 12.87 4.93 20.83
N GLN A 295 12.86 4.42 22.06
CA GLN A 295 13.61 3.21 22.41
C GLN A 295 12.89 2.35 23.43
N ILE A 296 13.08 1.05 23.34
CA ILE A 296 12.72 0.05 24.33
C ILE A 296 14.02 -0.52 24.93
N VAL A 297 14.13 -0.50 26.26
CA VAL A 297 15.25 -1.11 26.97
C VAL A 297 14.82 -2.45 27.58
N ARG A 298 15.81 -3.27 27.98
CA ARG A 298 15.60 -4.65 28.41
C ARG A 298 14.69 -4.77 29.65
N THR A 299 14.95 -3.96 30.68
CA THR A 299 14.27 -4.10 31.98
C THR A 299 12.75 -3.94 31.93
N PRO A 300 12.15 -2.97 31.24
CA PRO A 300 10.70 -2.91 31.04
C PRO A 300 10.14 -4.14 30.30
N LEU A 301 10.84 -4.66 29.29
CA LEU A 301 10.40 -5.89 28.59
C LEU A 301 10.38 -7.10 29.52
N GLU A 302 11.41 -7.28 30.37
CA GLU A 302 11.48 -8.38 31.33
C GLU A 302 10.29 -8.38 32.30
N LYS A 303 9.76 -7.21 32.62
CA LYS A 303 8.61 -7.01 33.54
C LYS A 303 7.24 -7.06 32.86
N LEU A 304 7.17 -7.33 31.57
CA LEU A 304 5.88 -7.49 30.89
C LEU A 304 5.14 -8.70 31.45
N LYS A 305 3.89 -8.51 31.83
CA LYS A 305 3.00 -9.60 32.25
C LYS A 305 2.39 -10.25 31.02
N ILE A 306 2.65 -11.53 30.84
CA ILE A 306 2.16 -12.35 29.74
C ILE A 306 1.13 -13.33 30.28
N THR A 307 -0.02 -13.38 29.66
CA THR A 307 -1.08 -14.36 29.99
C THR A 307 -0.78 -15.66 29.26
N LEU A 308 -0.53 -16.72 30.00
CA LEU A 308 -0.24 -18.05 29.45
C LEU A 308 -1.42 -19.03 29.71
N PRO A 309 -2.15 -19.45 28.67
CA PRO A 309 -3.00 -20.62 28.73
C PRO A 309 -2.16 -21.91 28.73
N THR A 310 -2.80 -23.07 28.77
CA THR A 310 -2.10 -24.36 28.64
C THR A 310 -1.32 -24.43 27.32
N ILE A 311 -0.24 -25.19 27.27
CA ILE A 311 0.56 -25.41 26.06
C ILE A 311 -0.30 -25.89 24.89
N SER A 312 -1.29 -26.73 25.12
CA SER A 312 -2.23 -27.19 24.09
C SER A 312 -3.03 -26.03 23.49
N GLU A 313 -3.57 -25.15 24.32
CA GLU A 313 -4.31 -23.96 23.86
C GLU A 313 -3.40 -22.95 23.16
N GLN A 314 -2.16 -22.78 23.65
CA GLN A 314 -1.17 -21.93 22.99
C GLN A 314 -0.92 -22.42 21.56
N LYS A 315 -0.70 -23.73 21.37
CA LYS A 315 -0.49 -24.34 20.05
C LYS A 315 -1.71 -24.17 19.14
N GLN A 316 -2.93 -24.41 19.65
CA GLN A 316 -4.16 -24.25 18.85
C GLN A 316 -4.35 -22.80 18.38
N LYS A 317 -4.18 -21.83 19.28
CA LYS A 317 -4.31 -20.41 18.97
C LYS A 317 -3.25 -19.98 17.93
N ALA A 318 -2.00 -20.36 18.13
CA ALA A 318 -0.91 -20.05 17.21
C ALA A 318 -1.17 -20.67 15.84
N MET A 319 -1.60 -21.91 15.75
CA MET A 319 -1.90 -22.58 14.48
C MET A 319 -2.97 -21.87 13.67
N ILE A 320 -4.01 -21.33 14.30
CA ILE A 320 -5.05 -20.56 13.61
C ILE A 320 -4.47 -19.25 13.06
N LEU A 321 -3.70 -18.53 13.90
CA LEU A 321 -3.09 -17.25 13.51
C LEU A 321 -2.01 -17.43 12.45
N ASP A 322 -1.19 -18.48 12.53
CA ASP A 322 -0.20 -18.83 11.50
C ASP A 322 -0.86 -19.08 10.14
N LYS A 323 -1.97 -19.86 10.09
CA LYS A 323 -2.69 -20.10 8.84
C LYS A 323 -3.20 -18.80 8.17
N ILE A 324 -3.58 -17.82 8.96
CA ILE A 324 -4.01 -16.52 8.42
C ILE A 324 -2.78 -15.73 7.95
N GLN A 325 -1.68 -15.78 8.70
CA GLN A 325 -0.42 -15.14 8.32
C GLN A 325 0.13 -15.71 7.01
N ASP A 326 0.13 -17.03 6.86
CA ASP A 326 0.52 -17.72 5.62
C ASP A 326 -0.38 -17.29 4.44
N LYS A 327 -1.69 -17.17 4.66
CA LYS A 327 -2.60 -16.65 3.62
C LYS A 327 -2.26 -15.22 3.22
N ILE A 328 -1.90 -14.36 4.17
CA ILE A 328 -1.48 -12.98 3.87
C ILE A 328 -0.22 -13.02 2.99
N GLU A 329 0.78 -13.82 3.32
CA GLU A 329 2.02 -13.95 2.55
C GLU A 329 1.76 -14.49 1.13
N ILE A 330 0.95 -15.53 0.98
CA ILE A 330 0.54 -16.07 -0.32
C ILE A 330 -0.14 -14.99 -1.17
N ASN A 331 -1.06 -14.22 -0.57
CA ASN A 331 -1.79 -13.18 -1.29
C ASN A 331 -0.87 -12.00 -1.69
N HIS A 332 0.15 -11.66 -0.90
CA HIS A 332 1.18 -10.72 -1.32
C HIS A 332 2.00 -11.23 -2.51
N ASN A 333 2.37 -12.51 -2.52
CA ASN A 333 3.08 -13.11 -3.64
C ASN A 333 2.23 -13.09 -4.93
N ILE A 334 0.93 -13.41 -4.84
CA ILE A 334 -0.01 -13.32 -5.95
C ILE A 334 -0.13 -11.86 -6.45
N LEU A 335 -0.23 -10.89 -5.55
CA LEU A 335 -0.27 -9.47 -5.89
C LEU A 335 0.98 -9.05 -6.67
N ASN A 336 2.16 -9.44 -6.22
CA ASN A 336 3.43 -9.15 -6.90
C ASN A 336 3.47 -9.74 -8.32
N LEU A 337 2.93 -10.95 -8.52
CA LEU A 337 2.83 -11.55 -9.86
C LEU A 337 1.89 -10.76 -10.78
N TYR A 338 0.75 -10.28 -10.29
CA TYR A 338 -0.15 -9.42 -11.08
C TYR A 338 0.50 -8.07 -11.43
N ILE A 339 1.23 -7.46 -10.49
CA ILE A 339 1.98 -6.22 -10.75
C ILE A 339 3.04 -6.44 -11.83
N LEU A 340 3.81 -7.53 -11.76
CA LEU A 340 4.78 -7.88 -12.80
C LEU A 340 4.11 -8.11 -14.16
N GLN A 341 2.97 -8.81 -14.18
CA GLN A 341 2.19 -9.02 -15.40
C GLN A 341 1.69 -7.70 -15.99
N SER A 342 1.21 -6.77 -15.16
CA SER A 342 0.79 -5.43 -15.60
C SER A 342 1.94 -4.68 -16.26
N ILE A 343 3.14 -4.69 -15.65
CA ILE A 343 4.33 -4.03 -16.20
C ILE A 343 4.72 -4.61 -17.56
N VAL A 344 4.74 -5.95 -17.69
CA VAL A 344 5.09 -6.63 -18.96
C VAL A 344 4.05 -6.36 -20.05
N SER A 345 2.77 -6.30 -19.68
CA SER A 345 1.68 -6.06 -20.65
C SER A 345 1.55 -4.60 -21.09
N ALA A 346 2.14 -3.66 -20.34
CA ALA A 346 2.12 -2.23 -20.63
C ALA A 346 3.37 -1.75 -21.42
N ASN A 347 4.40 -2.60 -21.57
CA ASN A 347 5.59 -2.38 -22.39
C ASN A 347 5.46 -3.05 -23.75
#